data_eb32c7d0bdcb4c02028bb1b9e650441b
#
_entry.id   eb32c7d0bdcb4c02028bb1b9e650441b
#
_cell.length_a   1.000
_cell.length_b   1.000
_cell.length_c   1.000
_cell.angle_alpha   90.00
_cell.angle_beta   90.00
_cell.angle_gamma   90.00
#
_symmetry.space_group_name_H-M   'P 1'
#
loop_
_entity.id
_entity.type
_entity.pdbx_description
1 polymer ?
#
loop_
_entity_poly.entity_id
_entity_poly.type
_entity_poly.pdbx_seq_one_letter_code
_entity_poly.pdbx_strand_id
1 'polypeptide(L)'
;MVGQRIRYYRKTKGLTQEELAQGICSVSYLSKIEKGDAKSSDEVINLLCERLGISPEDVDENQILEMLNEWYLLMVDRNFEKAEEFLHNMVQPKMKSVIEPNLILRYELFLSRFYMVHHVNPDLEGSYKQLKRTESFFDEMTPDLKFYYLNFLSMYYNIKREYKKALDLLKEAESLYNTKTTGITQSEGAVLFYHLALTYNYLCRVTSVSQYAYKAINIFDKEYNYSRSADCQILLGLSNRRVGQYEQAEFHLKQALKYSTTFKDDFTNGVIYHNLGYVASNQKIHSKALDYYFKSLDAKMKIPNNETKSTIMLIAKEYFLADDKKNAKIWLDKCFEVLDLKLIDDMYYHIITLKYRVENNFEDLVEILSKGVIPYFEKLHMWEFVAEYSEMLADIYFDQSLYKKSSQYYQRANAALKNII
;
A
#
# COMPACT_ATOMS: atom_id res chain seq x y z
N MET A 1 26.67 6.92 -20.81
CA MET A 1 28.10 7.02 -20.37
C MET A 1 28.65 5.60 -20.18
N VAL A 2 29.54 5.18 -21.08
CA VAL A 2 29.97 3.77 -21.20
C VAL A 2 30.56 3.17 -19.91
N GLY A 3 31.30 3.95 -19.13
CA GLY A 3 31.91 3.45 -17.88
C GLY A 3 30.91 2.99 -16.83
N GLN A 4 29.80 3.69 -16.67
CA GLN A 4 28.72 3.30 -15.75
C GLN A 4 28.03 2.02 -16.20
N ARG A 5 27.88 1.81 -17.53
CA ARG A 5 27.37 0.56 -18.12
C ARG A 5 28.27 -0.62 -17.77
N ILE A 6 29.58 -0.47 -17.98
CA ILE A 6 30.59 -1.51 -17.66
C ILE A 6 30.51 -1.88 -16.17
N ARG A 7 30.44 -0.89 -15.28
CA ARG A 7 30.32 -1.10 -13.84
C ARG A 7 29.01 -1.82 -13.46
N TYR A 8 27.88 -1.42 -14.04
CA TYR A 8 26.59 -2.05 -13.80
C TYR A 8 26.63 -3.54 -14.16
N TYR A 9 27.04 -3.86 -15.40
CA TYR A 9 27.07 -5.25 -15.85
C TYR A 9 28.10 -6.10 -15.11
N ARG A 10 29.25 -5.52 -14.76
CA ARG A 10 30.23 -6.21 -13.92
C ARG A 10 29.63 -6.61 -12.57
N LYS A 11 29.00 -5.67 -11.87
CA LYS A 11 28.36 -5.93 -10.57
C LYS A 11 27.21 -6.95 -10.70
N THR A 12 26.38 -6.81 -11.71
CA THR A 12 25.23 -7.71 -11.96
C THR A 12 25.69 -9.15 -12.22
N LYS A 13 26.87 -9.32 -12.87
CA LYS A 13 27.48 -10.63 -13.10
C LYS A 13 28.33 -11.12 -11.93
N GLY A 14 28.42 -10.36 -10.83
CA GLY A 14 29.21 -10.72 -9.66
C GLY A 14 30.72 -10.65 -9.86
N LEU A 15 31.22 -10.00 -10.95
CA LEU A 15 32.64 -9.93 -11.26
C LEU A 15 33.32 -8.81 -10.44
N THR A 16 34.53 -9.10 -9.97
CA THR A 16 35.45 -8.10 -9.41
C THR A 16 36.03 -7.22 -10.53
N GLN A 17 36.58 -6.06 -10.19
CA GLN A 17 37.31 -5.23 -11.16
C GLN A 17 38.55 -5.97 -11.73
N GLU A 18 39.22 -6.81 -10.91
CA GLU A 18 40.37 -7.59 -11.31
C GLU A 18 39.98 -8.64 -12.37
N GLU A 19 38.92 -9.39 -12.15
CA GLU A 19 38.41 -10.39 -13.09
C GLU A 19 37.99 -9.78 -14.43
N LEU A 20 37.31 -8.61 -14.40
CA LEU A 20 36.91 -7.94 -15.64
C LEU A 20 38.12 -7.33 -16.38
N ALA A 21 39.08 -6.75 -15.67
CA ALA A 21 40.24 -6.09 -16.29
C ALA A 21 41.31 -7.05 -16.81
N GLN A 22 41.33 -8.30 -16.36
CA GLN A 22 42.38 -9.28 -16.65
C GLN A 22 42.62 -9.41 -18.16
N GLY A 23 43.86 -9.13 -18.57
CA GLY A 23 44.26 -9.22 -19.99
C GLY A 23 43.73 -8.10 -20.90
N ILE A 24 42.98 -7.12 -20.39
CA ILE A 24 42.47 -5.98 -21.14
C ILE A 24 43.13 -4.67 -20.68
N CYS A 25 43.13 -4.41 -19.37
CA CYS A 25 43.68 -3.18 -18.81
C CYS A 25 44.05 -3.34 -17.34
N SER A 26 44.67 -2.31 -16.74
CA SER A 26 44.92 -2.34 -15.29
C SER A 26 43.63 -2.11 -14.49
N VAL A 27 43.52 -2.68 -13.27
CA VAL A 27 42.40 -2.48 -12.35
C VAL A 27 42.18 -0.98 -12.05
N SER A 28 43.29 -0.24 -11.86
CA SER A 28 43.25 1.20 -11.64
C SER A 28 42.67 1.97 -12.84
N TYR A 29 42.96 1.54 -14.05
CA TYR A 29 42.39 2.14 -15.26
C TYR A 29 40.92 1.80 -15.43
N LEU A 30 40.51 0.55 -15.19
CA LEU A 30 39.12 0.16 -15.19
C LEU A 30 38.32 0.97 -14.15
N SER A 31 38.88 1.16 -12.94
CA SER A 31 38.22 1.97 -11.90
C SER A 31 37.98 3.42 -12.35
N LYS A 32 38.92 4.03 -13.07
CA LYS A 32 38.77 5.37 -13.65
C LYS A 32 37.72 5.39 -14.77
N ILE A 33 37.71 4.35 -15.63
CA ILE A 33 36.68 4.21 -16.68
C ILE A 33 35.29 4.11 -16.05
N GLU A 34 35.11 3.26 -15.05
CA GLU A 34 33.85 3.07 -14.35
C GLU A 34 33.34 4.34 -13.65
N LYS A 35 34.25 5.21 -13.21
CA LYS A 35 33.92 6.52 -12.61
C LYS A 35 33.68 7.63 -13.64
N GLY A 36 34.06 7.40 -14.90
CA GLY A 36 34.03 8.44 -15.92
C GLY A 36 35.21 9.42 -15.89
N ASP A 37 36.24 9.11 -15.08
CA ASP A 37 37.43 9.97 -14.87
C ASP A 37 38.52 9.78 -15.93
N ALA A 38 38.35 8.84 -16.88
CA ALA A 38 39.29 8.57 -17.93
C ALA A 38 38.59 8.49 -19.29
N LYS A 39 39.18 9.17 -20.31
CA LYS A 39 38.88 8.86 -21.72
C LYS A 39 39.60 7.55 -22.06
N SER A 40 38.79 6.53 -22.33
CA SER A 40 39.32 5.22 -22.76
C SER A 40 39.28 5.11 -24.29
N SER A 41 40.18 4.32 -24.85
CA SER A 41 40.12 3.99 -26.27
C SER A 41 38.92 3.09 -26.55
N ASP A 42 38.31 3.25 -27.74
CA ASP A 42 37.19 2.41 -28.19
C ASP A 42 37.54 0.91 -28.15
N GLU A 43 38.79 0.55 -28.39
CA GLU A 43 39.30 -0.82 -28.34
C GLU A 43 39.17 -1.43 -26.95
N VAL A 44 39.58 -0.70 -25.89
CA VAL A 44 39.47 -1.17 -24.50
C VAL A 44 38.00 -1.28 -24.09
N ILE A 45 37.18 -0.32 -24.48
CA ILE A 45 35.72 -0.35 -24.23
C ILE A 45 35.11 -1.57 -24.90
N ASN A 46 35.40 -1.81 -26.18
CA ASN A 46 34.86 -2.96 -26.90
C ASN A 46 35.24 -4.30 -26.28
N LEU A 47 36.51 -4.47 -25.86
CA LEU A 47 36.96 -5.68 -25.19
C LEU A 47 36.28 -5.92 -23.83
N LEU A 48 36.05 -4.84 -23.05
CA LEU A 48 35.32 -4.91 -21.80
C LEU A 48 33.86 -5.27 -22.02
N CYS A 49 33.23 -4.66 -23.02
CA CYS A 49 31.85 -4.94 -23.42
C CYS A 49 31.70 -6.39 -23.94
N GLU A 50 32.62 -6.86 -24.78
CA GLU A 50 32.64 -8.24 -25.27
C GLU A 50 32.73 -9.25 -24.14
N ARG A 51 33.63 -9.02 -23.16
CA ARG A 51 33.76 -9.88 -21.98
C ARG A 51 32.49 -9.88 -21.11
N LEU A 52 31.79 -8.75 -21.07
CA LEU A 52 30.51 -8.63 -20.39
C LEU A 52 29.34 -9.17 -21.25
N GLY A 53 29.58 -9.53 -22.50
CA GLY A 53 28.53 -10.00 -23.42
C GLY A 53 27.49 -8.92 -23.72
N ILE A 54 27.89 -7.66 -23.75
CA ILE A 54 27.05 -6.51 -24.12
C ILE A 54 27.53 -6.00 -25.49
N SER A 55 26.58 -5.93 -26.44
CA SER A 55 26.78 -5.29 -27.73
C SER A 55 26.03 -3.96 -27.75
N PRO A 56 26.66 -2.85 -28.12
CA PRO A 56 25.94 -1.59 -28.30
C PRO A 56 25.13 -1.67 -29.59
N GLU A 57 23.88 -2.14 -29.52
CA GLU A 57 22.91 -1.84 -30.58
C GLU A 57 22.42 -0.41 -30.38
N ASP A 58 22.17 0.31 -31.47
CA ASP A 58 21.59 1.65 -31.45
C ASP A 58 20.10 1.57 -31.01
N VAL A 59 19.88 1.51 -29.70
CA VAL A 59 18.56 1.60 -29.10
C VAL A 59 18.30 3.08 -28.83
N ASP A 60 17.21 3.62 -29.33
CA ASP A 60 16.74 4.97 -29.00
C ASP A 60 16.35 5.01 -27.51
N GLU A 61 17.25 5.50 -26.67
CA GLU A 61 17.08 5.59 -25.20
C GLU A 61 15.84 6.44 -24.83
N ASN A 62 15.53 7.47 -25.63
CA ASN A 62 14.34 8.31 -25.39
C ASN A 62 13.06 7.52 -25.65
N GLN A 63 13.01 6.74 -26.72
CA GLN A 63 11.86 5.89 -27.02
C GLN A 63 11.63 4.82 -25.92
N ILE A 64 12.71 4.25 -25.38
CA ILE A 64 12.61 3.31 -24.26
C ILE A 64 12.11 4.02 -22.99
N LEU A 65 12.62 5.22 -22.71
CA LEU A 65 12.17 6.00 -21.56
C LEU A 65 10.67 6.34 -21.65
N GLU A 66 10.21 6.80 -22.82
CA GLU A 66 8.80 7.08 -23.06
C GLU A 66 7.93 5.84 -22.88
N MET A 67 8.34 4.70 -23.43
CA MET A 67 7.65 3.42 -23.27
C MET A 67 7.56 2.99 -21.78
N LEU A 68 8.63 3.12 -21.00
CA LEU A 68 8.62 2.79 -19.56
C LEU A 68 7.69 3.73 -18.79
N ASN A 69 7.68 5.02 -19.12
CA ASN A 69 6.80 5.98 -18.50
C ASN A 69 5.32 5.72 -18.84
N GLU A 70 5.01 5.36 -20.09
CA GLU A 70 3.66 4.95 -20.50
C GLU A 70 3.19 3.73 -19.69
N TRP A 71 4.04 2.71 -19.56
CA TRP A 71 3.74 1.54 -18.73
C TRP A 71 3.49 1.92 -17.27
N TYR A 72 4.30 2.82 -16.71
CA TYR A 72 4.11 3.32 -15.35
C TYR A 72 2.77 4.03 -15.17
N LEU A 73 2.36 4.87 -16.13
CA LEU A 73 1.07 5.57 -16.09
C LEU A 73 -0.11 4.58 -16.10
N LEU A 74 -0.05 3.51 -16.90
CA LEU A 74 -1.08 2.46 -16.87
C LEU A 74 -1.28 1.88 -15.47
N MET A 75 -0.19 1.67 -14.72
CA MET A 75 -0.26 1.21 -13.32
C MET A 75 -0.80 2.29 -12.37
N VAL A 76 -0.44 3.56 -12.59
CA VAL A 76 -0.97 4.69 -11.82
C VAL A 76 -2.47 4.82 -12.02
N ASP A 77 -2.95 4.65 -13.24
CA ASP A 77 -4.37 4.74 -13.60
C ASP A 77 -5.17 3.45 -13.31
N ARG A 78 -4.54 2.47 -12.67
CA ARG A 78 -5.14 1.16 -12.33
C ARG A 78 -5.64 0.36 -13.53
N ASN A 79 -5.09 0.59 -14.68
CA ASN A 79 -5.39 -0.17 -15.88
C ASN A 79 -4.50 -1.42 -15.95
N PHE A 80 -4.68 -2.31 -14.98
CA PHE A 80 -3.75 -3.43 -14.75
C PHE A 80 -3.72 -4.43 -15.89
N GLU A 81 -4.86 -4.70 -16.53
CA GLU A 81 -4.93 -5.61 -17.67
C GLU A 81 -4.10 -5.08 -18.85
N LYS A 82 -4.26 -3.79 -19.19
CA LYS A 82 -3.44 -3.17 -20.23
C LYS A 82 -1.98 -3.05 -19.78
N ALA A 83 -1.70 -2.78 -18.52
CA ALA A 83 -0.33 -2.72 -18.02
C ALA A 83 0.39 -4.07 -18.16
N GLU A 84 -0.30 -5.19 -17.92
CA GLU A 84 0.23 -6.54 -18.10
C GLU A 84 0.46 -6.86 -19.58
N GLU A 85 -0.53 -6.58 -20.44
CA GLU A 85 -0.42 -6.75 -21.88
C GLU A 85 0.74 -5.92 -22.44
N PHE A 86 0.86 -4.66 -22.04
CA PHE A 86 1.91 -3.75 -22.46
C PHE A 86 3.30 -4.23 -21.99
N LEU A 87 3.39 -4.74 -20.76
CA LEU A 87 4.61 -5.35 -20.24
C LEU A 87 5.11 -6.49 -21.13
N HIS A 88 4.23 -7.44 -21.46
CA HIS A 88 4.62 -8.64 -22.19
C HIS A 88 4.88 -8.37 -23.68
N ASN A 89 4.06 -7.52 -24.31
CA ASN A 89 4.11 -7.30 -25.75
C ASN A 89 5.11 -6.21 -26.16
N MET A 90 5.34 -5.21 -25.30
CA MET A 90 6.14 -4.03 -25.65
C MET A 90 7.40 -3.91 -24.80
N VAL A 91 7.27 -3.95 -23.47
CA VAL A 91 8.38 -3.63 -22.56
C VAL A 91 9.41 -4.75 -22.52
N GLN A 92 9.01 -5.97 -22.16
CA GLN A 92 9.95 -7.10 -22.01
C GLN A 92 10.76 -7.41 -23.28
N PRO A 93 10.17 -7.45 -24.49
CA PRO A 93 10.96 -7.69 -25.70
C PRO A 93 12.03 -6.63 -25.95
N LYS A 94 11.69 -5.34 -25.78
CA LYS A 94 12.62 -4.23 -26.02
C LYS A 94 13.70 -4.13 -24.95
N MET A 95 13.38 -4.42 -23.69
CA MET A 95 14.35 -4.37 -22.59
C MET A 95 15.50 -5.38 -22.72
N LYS A 96 15.36 -6.43 -23.55
CA LYS A 96 16.43 -7.40 -23.80
C LYS A 96 17.67 -6.79 -24.47
N SER A 97 17.47 -5.74 -25.29
CA SER A 97 18.53 -5.03 -26.00
C SER A 97 18.99 -3.74 -25.29
N VAL A 98 18.33 -3.36 -24.19
CA VAL A 98 18.69 -2.15 -23.44
C VAL A 98 19.93 -2.41 -22.59
N ILE A 99 20.94 -1.55 -22.75
CA ILE A 99 22.21 -1.62 -22.01
C ILE A 99 22.47 -0.40 -21.12
N GLU A 100 21.61 0.64 -21.21
CA GLU A 100 21.72 1.83 -20.35
C GLU A 100 21.29 1.53 -18.91
N PRO A 101 22.18 1.69 -17.90
CA PRO A 101 21.91 1.29 -16.53
C PRO A 101 20.70 1.99 -15.91
N ASN A 102 20.50 3.28 -16.19
CA ASN A 102 19.37 4.04 -15.64
C ASN A 102 18.02 3.55 -16.18
N LEU A 103 17.96 3.11 -17.44
CA LEU A 103 16.75 2.53 -18.04
C LEU A 103 16.48 1.14 -17.47
N ILE A 104 17.52 0.35 -17.23
CA ILE A 104 17.39 -0.97 -16.60
C ILE A 104 16.92 -0.82 -15.14
N LEU A 105 17.52 0.09 -14.37
CA LEU A 105 17.10 0.37 -13.00
C LEU A 105 15.65 0.87 -12.95
N ARG A 106 15.25 1.75 -13.87
CA ARG A 106 13.86 2.22 -13.98
C ARG A 106 12.91 1.06 -14.28
N TYR A 107 13.24 0.20 -15.22
CA TYR A 107 12.46 -1.00 -15.52
C TYR A 107 12.32 -1.92 -14.30
N GLU A 108 13.41 -2.22 -13.58
CA GLU A 108 13.40 -3.06 -12.39
C GLU A 108 12.55 -2.44 -11.25
N LEU A 109 12.63 -1.12 -11.06
CA LEU A 109 11.79 -0.40 -10.11
C LEU A 109 10.31 -0.46 -10.50
N PHE A 110 9.98 -0.20 -11.76
CA PHE A 110 8.60 -0.28 -12.23
C PHE A 110 8.05 -1.70 -12.19
N LEU A 111 8.89 -2.71 -12.45
CA LEU A 111 8.54 -4.11 -12.33
C LEU A 111 8.26 -4.49 -10.86
N SER A 112 9.03 -3.95 -9.91
CA SER A 112 8.75 -4.15 -8.48
C SER A 112 7.39 -3.59 -8.08
N ARG A 113 7.05 -2.39 -8.58
CA ARG A 113 5.72 -1.80 -8.38
C ARG A 113 4.62 -2.66 -9.00
N PHE A 114 4.81 -3.13 -10.25
CA PHE A 114 3.86 -3.99 -10.94
C PHE A 114 3.53 -5.23 -10.11
N TYR A 115 4.53 -5.91 -9.58
CA TYR A 115 4.32 -7.08 -8.71
C TYR A 115 3.52 -6.78 -7.44
N MET A 116 3.68 -5.59 -6.84
CA MET A 116 2.91 -5.19 -5.66
C MET A 116 1.45 -4.87 -5.95
N VAL A 117 1.17 -4.26 -7.10
CA VAL A 117 -0.18 -3.74 -7.42
C VAL A 117 -1.00 -4.68 -8.30
N HIS A 118 -0.43 -5.80 -8.74
CA HIS A 118 -1.12 -6.78 -9.58
C HIS A 118 -2.32 -7.37 -8.84
N HIS A 119 -3.53 -7.07 -9.33
CA HIS A 119 -4.77 -7.31 -8.59
C HIS A 119 -5.17 -8.79 -8.47
N VAL A 120 -4.69 -9.66 -9.37
CA VAL A 120 -5.02 -11.10 -9.36
C VAL A 120 -4.01 -11.90 -8.55
N ASN A 121 -2.72 -11.64 -8.75
CA ASN A 121 -1.62 -12.37 -8.11
C ASN A 121 -0.50 -11.41 -7.69
N PRO A 122 -0.64 -10.69 -6.57
CA PRO A 122 0.45 -9.84 -6.09
C PRO A 122 1.64 -10.71 -5.66
N ASP A 123 2.80 -10.45 -6.26
CA ASP A 123 4.07 -11.09 -5.89
C ASP A 123 4.91 -10.15 -5.03
N LEU A 124 4.63 -10.15 -3.74
CA LEU A 124 5.31 -9.30 -2.79
C LEU A 124 6.78 -9.71 -2.58
N GLU A 125 7.09 -10.99 -2.69
CA GLU A 125 8.44 -11.52 -2.56
C GLU A 125 9.29 -11.17 -3.78
N GLY A 126 8.77 -11.36 -4.97
CA GLY A 126 9.40 -10.93 -6.22
C GLY A 126 9.64 -9.43 -6.26
N SER A 127 8.67 -8.62 -5.82
CA SER A 127 8.81 -7.17 -5.68
C SER A 127 9.98 -6.79 -4.77
N TYR A 128 10.04 -7.37 -3.58
CA TYR A 128 11.12 -7.09 -2.62
C TYR A 128 12.50 -7.52 -3.15
N LYS A 129 12.56 -8.65 -3.84
CA LYS A 129 13.80 -9.12 -4.48
C LYS A 129 14.30 -8.11 -5.52
N GLN A 130 13.42 -7.53 -6.31
CA GLN A 130 13.81 -6.49 -7.28
C GLN A 130 14.31 -5.23 -6.56
N LEU A 131 13.58 -4.75 -5.55
CA LEU A 131 14.02 -3.60 -4.75
C LEU A 131 15.40 -3.83 -4.11
N LYS A 132 15.66 -5.01 -3.58
CA LYS A 132 16.96 -5.35 -3.01
C LYS A 132 18.09 -5.40 -4.03
N ARG A 133 17.83 -5.84 -5.26
CA ARG A 133 18.82 -5.79 -6.35
C ARG A 133 19.17 -4.35 -6.72
N THR A 134 18.18 -3.47 -6.81
CA THR A 134 18.39 -2.06 -7.15
C THR A 134 19.05 -1.28 -6.01
N GLU A 135 18.89 -1.70 -4.74
CA GLU A 135 19.48 -1.03 -3.56
C GLU A 135 21.02 -0.90 -3.65
N SER A 136 21.70 -1.90 -4.21
CA SER A 136 23.16 -1.86 -4.35
C SER A 136 23.66 -0.73 -5.27
N PHE A 137 22.77 -0.10 -6.03
CA PHE A 137 23.05 1.04 -6.92
C PHE A 137 22.49 2.35 -6.41
N PHE A 138 21.92 2.39 -5.19
CA PHE A 138 21.18 3.56 -4.68
C PHE A 138 21.99 4.85 -4.74
N ASP A 139 23.27 4.82 -4.31
CA ASP A 139 24.13 6.01 -4.32
C ASP A 139 24.39 6.56 -5.72
N GLU A 140 24.36 5.68 -6.73
CA GLU A 140 24.63 5.97 -8.14
C GLU A 140 23.38 6.37 -8.94
N MET A 141 22.17 6.18 -8.34
CA MET A 141 20.90 6.52 -8.97
C MET A 141 20.74 8.01 -9.18
N THR A 142 20.11 8.37 -10.29
CA THR A 142 19.60 9.73 -10.51
C THR A 142 18.53 10.08 -9.47
N PRO A 143 18.30 11.36 -9.17
CA PRO A 143 17.32 11.75 -8.14
C PRO A 143 15.90 11.21 -8.38
N ASP A 144 15.45 11.10 -9.61
CA ASP A 144 14.16 10.52 -9.97
C ASP A 144 14.11 9.00 -9.72
N LEU A 145 15.19 8.26 -9.99
CA LEU A 145 15.28 6.84 -9.66
C LEU A 145 15.29 6.62 -8.14
N LYS A 146 16.01 7.46 -7.38
CA LYS A 146 15.96 7.45 -5.90
C LYS A 146 14.55 7.67 -5.39
N PHE A 147 13.84 8.65 -5.97
CA PHE A 147 12.44 8.93 -5.64
C PHE A 147 11.54 7.70 -5.85
N TYR A 148 11.62 7.03 -7.01
CA TYR A 148 10.85 5.82 -7.27
C TYR A 148 11.22 4.69 -6.31
N TYR A 149 12.52 4.47 -6.06
CA TYR A 149 12.98 3.44 -5.13
C TYR A 149 12.39 3.65 -3.74
N LEU A 150 12.51 4.85 -3.17
CA LEU A 150 12.00 5.18 -1.84
C LEU A 150 10.47 5.04 -1.76
N ASN A 151 9.77 5.52 -2.79
CA ASN A 151 8.32 5.43 -2.86
C ASN A 151 7.84 3.98 -2.93
N PHE A 152 8.45 3.15 -3.77
CA PHE A 152 8.04 1.75 -3.91
C PHE A 152 8.45 0.89 -2.71
N LEU A 153 9.62 1.12 -2.12
CA LEU A 153 10.00 0.45 -0.88
C LEU A 153 9.06 0.83 0.27
N SER A 154 8.57 2.07 0.32
CA SER A 154 7.56 2.48 1.29
C SER A 154 6.23 1.74 1.10
N MET A 155 5.80 1.51 -0.15
CA MET A 155 4.61 0.71 -0.45
C MET A 155 4.76 -0.72 0.09
N TYR A 156 5.92 -1.34 -0.13
CA TYR A 156 6.24 -2.66 0.42
C TYR A 156 6.10 -2.69 1.94
N TYR A 157 6.70 -1.70 2.65
CA TYR A 157 6.62 -1.64 4.11
C TYR A 157 5.20 -1.33 4.60
N ASN A 158 4.39 -0.56 3.88
CA ASN A 158 2.98 -0.37 4.19
C ASN A 158 2.19 -1.69 4.13
N ILE A 159 2.43 -2.52 3.10
CA ILE A 159 1.82 -3.85 2.98
C ILE A 159 2.27 -4.77 4.14
N LYS A 160 3.54 -4.68 4.54
CA LYS A 160 4.09 -5.41 5.70
C LYS A 160 3.66 -4.84 7.05
N ARG A 161 2.84 -3.79 7.08
CA ARG A 161 2.39 -3.07 8.30
C ARG A 161 3.54 -2.42 9.10
N GLU A 162 4.68 -2.18 8.47
CA GLU A 162 5.84 -1.49 9.05
C GLU A 162 5.76 0.03 8.77
N TYR A 163 4.67 0.65 9.21
CA TYR A 163 4.27 2.01 8.81
C TYR A 163 5.27 3.11 9.15
N LYS A 164 6.05 2.95 10.25
CA LYS A 164 7.10 3.93 10.60
C LYS A 164 8.22 3.93 9.56
N LYS A 165 8.70 2.76 9.15
CA LYS A 165 9.72 2.65 8.10
C LYS A 165 9.20 3.21 6.77
N ALA A 166 7.93 2.90 6.43
CA ALA A 166 7.31 3.47 5.25
C ALA A 166 7.27 5.00 5.30
N LEU A 167 6.93 5.59 6.45
CA LEU A 167 6.89 7.03 6.63
C LEU A 167 8.26 7.68 6.46
N ASP A 168 9.31 7.11 7.05
CA ASP A 168 10.68 7.64 6.97
C ASP A 168 11.13 7.70 5.50
N LEU A 169 10.89 6.63 4.72
CA LEU A 169 11.20 6.59 3.28
C LEU A 169 10.39 7.62 2.47
N LEU A 170 9.10 7.78 2.77
CA LEU A 170 8.25 8.77 2.09
C LEU A 170 8.67 10.19 2.41
N LYS A 171 9.18 10.47 3.61
CA LYS A 171 9.73 11.78 3.98
C LYS A 171 11.02 12.08 3.23
N GLU A 172 11.87 11.10 3.02
CA GLU A 172 13.05 11.24 2.18
C GLU A 172 12.67 11.48 0.71
N ALA A 173 11.68 10.74 0.18
CA ALA A 173 11.14 10.98 -1.16
C ALA A 173 10.52 12.39 -1.28
N GLU A 174 9.80 12.88 -0.26
CA GLU A 174 9.25 14.25 -0.22
C GLU A 174 10.37 15.31 -0.26
N SER A 175 11.47 15.06 0.43
CA SER A 175 12.64 15.94 0.38
C SER A 175 13.22 16.04 -1.03
N LEU A 176 13.37 14.91 -1.73
CA LEU A 176 13.81 14.88 -3.13
C LEU A 176 12.85 15.63 -4.05
N TYR A 177 11.54 15.38 -3.92
CA TYR A 177 10.53 16.09 -4.71
C TYR A 177 10.59 17.61 -4.56
N ASN A 178 10.81 18.09 -3.34
CA ASN A 178 10.86 19.51 -3.04
C ASN A 178 12.11 20.23 -3.61
N THR A 179 13.17 19.52 -4.00
CA THR A 179 14.39 20.13 -4.58
C THR A 179 14.18 20.69 -5.98
N LYS A 180 13.03 20.42 -6.64
CA LYS A 180 12.65 20.88 -7.99
C LYS A 180 13.66 20.58 -9.11
N THR A 181 14.79 19.95 -8.80
CA THR A 181 15.85 19.63 -9.76
C THR A 181 15.78 18.21 -10.28
N THR A 182 14.80 17.44 -9.84
CA THR A 182 14.77 15.99 -9.97
C THR A 182 14.09 15.48 -11.23
N GLY A 183 13.44 16.34 -12.03
CA GLY A 183 12.64 15.89 -13.19
C GLY A 183 11.35 15.12 -12.81
N ILE A 184 10.98 15.09 -11.52
CA ILE A 184 9.76 14.45 -11.03
C ILE A 184 8.56 15.34 -11.35
N THR A 185 7.54 14.77 -11.98
CA THR A 185 6.33 15.49 -12.39
C THR A 185 5.41 15.84 -11.21
N GLN A 186 4.47 16.76 -11.43
CA GLN A 186 3.45 17.05 -10.42
C GLN A 186 2.56 15.84 -10.12
N SER A 187 2.24 15.04 -11.14
CA SER A 187 1.46 13.80 -11.00
C SER A 187 2.14 12.80 -10.06
N GLU A 188 3.44 12.62 -10.21
CA GLU A 188 4.23 11.76 -9.32
C GLU A 188 4.29 12.31 -7.90
N GLY A 189 4.37 13.64 -7.75
CA GLY A 189 4.23 14.30 -6.45
C GLY A 189 2.87 14.07 -5.81
N ALA A 190 1.78 14.06 -6.59
CA ALA A 190 0.45 13.74 -6.09
C ALA A 190 0.34 12.29 -5.62
N VAL A 191 0.96 11.34 -6.32
CA VAL A 191 1.05 9.93 -5.90
C VAL A 191 1.83 9.80 -4.58
N LEU A 192 2.95 10.52 -4.43
CA LEU A 192 3.69 10.58 -3.17
C LEU A 192 2.82 11.12 -2.03
N PHE A 193 2.09 12.23 -2.25
CA PHE A 193 1.20 12.80 -1.23
C PHE A 193 0.06 11.84 -0.85
N TYR A 194 -0.49 11.11 -1.81
CA TYR A 194 -1.44 10.03 -1.54
C TYR A 194 -0.82 8.93 -0.66
N HIS A 195 0.39 8.47 -0.95
CA HIS A 195 1.07 7.45 -0.13
C HIS A 195 1.39 7.97 1.29
N LEU A 196 1.76 9.24 1.43
CA LEU A 196 1.92 9.90 2.73
C LEU A 196 0.60 9.93 3.50
N ALA A 197 -0.51 10.35 2.85
CA ALA A 197 -1.84 10.34 3.47
C ALA A 197 -2.26 8.93 3.90
N LEU A 198 -2.03 7.92 3.06
CA LEU A 198 -2.32 6.53 3.36
C LEU A 198 -1.52 6.01 4.55
N THR A 199 -0.21 6.28 4.58
CA THR A 199 0.66 5.87 5.69
C THR A 199 0.27 6.55 7.00
N TYR A 200 -0.04 7.85 6.97
CA TYR A 200 -0.56 8.55 8.12
C TYR A 200 -1.94 8.05 8.56
N ASN A 201 -2.79 7.59 7.63
CA ASN A 201 -4.05 6.96 7.97
C ASN A 201 -3.84 5.65 8.75
N TYR A 202 -2.85 4.83 8.37
CA TYR A 202 -2.48 3.64 9.14
C TYR A 202 -1.89 3.99 10.52
N LEU A 203 -1.15 5.08 10.62
CA LEU A 203 -0.62 5.60 11.89
C LEU A 203 -1.65 6.41 12.70
N CYS A 204 -2.89 6.49 12.25
CA CYS A 204 -4.00 7.22 12.89
C CYS A 204 -3.70 8.72 13.10
N ARG A 205 -2.93 9.38 12.20
CA ARG A 205 -2.58 10.80 12.28
C ARG A 205 -3.51 11.64 11.43
N VAL A 206 -4.70 11.93 11.95
CA VAL A 206 -5.83 12.56 11.23
C VAL A 206 -5.48 13.88 10.55
N THR A 207 -4.79 14.79 11.24
CA THR A 207 -4.38 16.09 10.69
C THR A 207 -3.45 15.93 9.48
N SER A 208 -2.47 15.01 9.57
CA SER A 208 -1.55 14.74 8.48
C SER A 208 -2.25 14.08 7.30
N VAL A 209 -3.21 13.18 7.55
CA VAL A 209 -4.05 12.61 6.47
C VAL A 209 -4.71 13.72 5.68
N SER A 210 -5.40 14.64 6.36
CA SER A 210 -6.10 15.75 5.70
C SER A 210 -5.14 16.63 4.90
N GLN A 211 -4.00 17.00 5.49
CA GLN A 211 -2.99 17.83 4.84
C GLN A 211 -2.51 17.23 3.51
N TYR A 212 -2.14 15.96 3.52
CA TYR A 212 -1.56 15.31 2.34
C TYR A 212 -2.63 14.88 1.33
N ALA A 213 -3.80 14.43 1.78
CA ALA A 213 -4.90 14.10 0.88
C ALA A 213 -5.37 15.31 0.07
N TYR A 214 -5.51 16.50 0.70
CA TYR A 214 -5.87 17.71 -0.04
C TYR A 214 -4.78 18.18 -1.00
N LYS A 215 -3.49 18.02 -0.65
CA LYS A 215 -2.39 18.30 -1.59
C LYS A 215 -2.48 17.41 -2.83
N ALA A 216 -2.76 16.11 -2.64
CA ALA A 216 -2.92 15.17 -3.74
C ALA A 216 -4.14 15.47 -4.60
N ILE A 217 -5.32 15.68 -4.00
CA ILE A 217 -6.57 16.02 -4.70
C ILE A 217 -6.40 17.25 -5.58
N ASN A 218 -5.77 18.32 -5.05
CA ASN A 218 -5.58 19.56 -5.82
C ASN A 218 -4.78 19.36 -7.12
N ILE A 219 -3.91 18.36 -7.17
CA ILE A 219 -3.16 18.03 -8.38
C ILE A 219 -3.96 17.07 -9.25
N PHE A 220 -4.49 15.99 -8.69
CA PHE A 220 -5.28 14.99 -9.43
C PHE A 220 -6.50 15.60 -10.11
N ASP A 221 -7.21 16.53 -9.45
CA ASP A 221 -8.38 17.21 -10.05
C ASP A 221 -7.98 18.10 -11.24
N LYS A 222 -6.81 18.78 -11.17
CA LYS A 222 -6.29 19.58 -12.28
C LYS A 222 -5.88 18.73 -13.48
N GLU A 223 -5.47 17.50 -13.23
CA GLU A 223 -5.09 16.52 -14.25
C GLU A 223 -6.27 15.61 -14.66
N TYR A 224 -7.48 15.90 -14.16
CA TYR A 224 -8.69 15.10 -14.42
C TYR A 224 -8.57 13.63 -13.99
N ASN A 225 -7.64 13.31 -13.07
CA ASN A 225 -7.48 11.97 -12.52
C ASN A 225 -8.41 11.73 -11.33
N TYR A 226 -9.72 11.68 -11.63
CA TYR A 226 -10.76 11.54 -10.61
C TYR A 226 -10.75 10.19 -9.89
N SER A 227 -10.19 9.14 -10.50
CA SER A 227 -10.00 7.85 -9.84
C SER A 227 -9.06 8.00 -8.62
N ARG A 228 -7.95 8.73 -8.78
CA ARG A 228 -7.03 9.01 -7.68
C ARG A 228 -7.57 10.01 -6.68
N SER A 229 -8.35 11.00 -7.15
CA SER A 229 -9.08 11.88 -6.24
C SER A 229 -10.06 11.10 -5.36
N ALA A 230 -10.74 10.09 -5.89
CA ALA A 230 -11.62 9.22 -5.11
C ALA A 230 -10.88 8.50 -3.98
N ASP A 231 -9.67 7.98 -4.23
CA ASP A 231 -8.83 7.36 -3.18
C ASP A 231 -8.54 8.33 -2.03
N CYS A 232 -8.18 9.57 -2.35
CA CYS A 232 -7.92 10.60 -1.36
C CYS A 232 -9.19 10.99 -0.59
N GLN A 233 -10.34 11.07 -1.27
CA GLN A 233 -11.63 11.33 -0.64
C GLN A 233 -12.02 10.20 0.34
N ILE A 234 -11.72 8.94 0.00
CA ILE A 234 -11.91 7.80 0.93
C ILE A 234 -11.05 7.99 2.18
N LEU A 235 -9.78 8.35 2.05
CA LEU A 235 -8.89 8.60 3.20
C LEU A 235 -9.42 9.72 4.10
N LEU A 236 -9.94 10.82 3.52
CA LEU A 236 -10.58 11.89 4.26
C LEU A 236 -11.83 11.39 5.00
N GLY A 237 -12.64 10.57 4.36
CA GLY A 237 -13.82 9.94 4.98
C GLY A 237 -13.46 9.08 6.18
N LEU A 238 -12.45 8.20 6.04
CA LEU A 238 -11.93 7.35 7.11
C LEU A 238 -11.40 8.18 8.28
N SER A 239 -10.64 9.21 7.97
CA SER A 239 -10.01 10.09 8.97
C SER A 239 -11.05 10.85 9.78
N ASN A 240 -12.05 11.44 9.12
CA ASN A 240 -13.15 12.17 9.77
C ASN A 240 -14.02 11.23 10.63
N ARG A 241 -14.32 10.01 10.16
CA ARG A 241 -15.03 9.00 10.93
C ARG A 241 -14.34 8.70 12.27
N ARG A 242 -13.03 8.54 12.26
CA ARG A 242 -12.24 8.22 13.48
C ARG A 242 -12.34 9.29 14.57
N VAL A 243 -12.52 10.53 14.19
CA VAL A 243 -12.67 11.64 15.15
C VAL A 243 -14.14 12.03 15.38
N GLY A 244 -15.08 11.18 14.97
CA GLY A 244 -16.52 11.38 15.19
C GLY A 244 -17.17 12.44 14.30
N GLN A 245 -16.49 12.97 13.30
CA GLN A 245 -17.02 13.94 12.34
C GLN A 245 -17.79 13.22 11.23
N TYR A 246 -18.92 12.59 11.59
CA TYR A 246 -19.64 11.67 10.73
C TYR A 246 -20.25 12.34 9.48
N GLU A 247 -20.70 13.58 9.59
CA GLU A 247 -21.23 14.34 8.46
C GLU A 247 -20.15 14.62 7.42
N GLN A 248 -18.95 15.02 7.85
CA GLN A 248 -17.81 15.23 6.98
C GLN A 248 -17.32 13.90 6.37
N ALA A 249 -17.31 12.83 7.16
CA ALA A 249 -16.97 11.50 6.66
C ALA A 249 -17.92 11.06 5.53
N GLU A 250 -19.24 11.21 5.76
CA GLU A 250 -20.27 10.88 4.75
C GLU A 250 -20.13 11.76 3.49
N PHE A 251 -19.85 13.06 3.65
CA PHE A 251 -19.61 13.98 2.54
C PHE A 251 -18.46 13.48 1.66
N HIS A 252 -17.29 13.22 2.23
CA HIS A 252 -16.11 12.77 1.48
C HIS A 252 -16.34 11.42 0.80
N LEU A 253 -16.95 10.46 1.51
CA LEU A 253 -17.26 9.15 0.92
C LEU A 253 -18.27 9.27 -0.23
N LYS A 254 -19.25 10.16 -0.16
CA LYS A 254 -20.18 10.43 -1.26
C LYS A 254 -19.51 11.11 -2.45
N GLN A 255 -18.51 12.00 -2.22
CA GLN A 255 -17.71 12.55 -3.31
C GLN A 255 -16.92 11.45 -4.01
N ALA A 256 -16.27 10.55 -3.26
CA ALA A 256 -15.60 9.40 -3.82
C ALA A 256 -16.56 8.52 -4.65
N LEU A 257 -17.78 8.28 -4.13
CA LEU A 257 -18.78 7.47 -4.81
C LEU A 257 -19.22 8.08 -6.14
N LYS A 258 -19.34 9.41 -6.21
CA LYS A 258 -19.67 10.11 -7.45
C LYS A 258 -18.62 9.84 -8.54
N TYR A 259 -17.33 9.85 -8.18
CA TYR A 259 -16.27 9.56 -9.14
C TYR A 259 -16.27 8.08 -9.54
N SER A 260 -16.25 7.15 -8.58
CA SER A 260 -16.16 5.72 -8.86
C SER A 260 -17.35 5.16 -9.65
N THR A 261 -18.58 5.67 -9.42
CA THR A 261 -19.76 5.28 -10.22
C THR A 261 -19.67 5.76 -11.66
N THR A 262 -19.08 6.94 -11.90
CA THR A 262 -18.86 7.46 -13.26
C THR A 262 -17.96 6.55 -14.07
N PHE A 263 -16.95 5.96 -13.43
CA PHE A 263 -15.98 5.04 -14.08
C PHE A 263 -16.37 3.57 -13.97
N LYS A 264 -17.53 3.25 -13.36
CA LYS A 264 -18.00 1.86 -13.13
C LYS A 264 -16.98 1.01 -12.36
N ASP A 265 -16.27 1.62 -11.41
CA ASP A 265 -15.28 0.96 -10.58
C ASP A 265 -15.98 0.22 -9.41
N ASP A 266 -16.38 -1.02 -9.66
CA ASP A 266 -17.07 -1.84 -8.65
C ASP A 266 -16.19 -2.13 -7.43
N PHE A 267 -14.87 -2.20 -7.59
CA PHE A 267 -13.94 -2.37 -6.47
C PHE A 267 -14.02 -1.18 -5.51
N THR A 268 -13.81 0.02 -6.05
CA THR A 268 -13.86 1.26 -5.27
C THR A 268 -15.26 1.50 -4.70
N ASN A 269 -16.33 1.20 -5.46
CA ASN A 269 -17.70 1.26 -4.97
C ASN A 269 -17.91 0.36 -3.75
N GLY A 270 -17.41 -0.88 -3.80
CA GLY A 270 -17.47 -1.82 -2.69
C GLY A 270 -16.79 -1.29 -1.42
N VAL A 271 -15.62 -0.68 -1.57
CA VAL A 271 -14.89 -0.04 -0.45
C VAL A 271 -15.65 1.16 0.11
N ILE A 272 -16.19 2.01 -0.75
CA ILE A 272 -16.93 3.21 -0.33
C ILE A 272 -18.20 2.84 0.42
N TYR A 273 -19.01 1.92 -0.11
CA TYR A 273 -20.24 1.46 0.56
C TYR A 273 -19.94 0.81 1.91
N HIS A 274 -18.87 0.02 2.02
CA HIS A 274 -18.41 -0.53 3.29
C HIS A 274 -18.17 0.57 4.34
N ASN A 275 -17.48 1.65 3.95
CA ASN A 275 -17.17 2.75 4.86
C ASN A 275 -18.39 3.65 5.16
N LEU A 276 -19.30 3.86 4.20
CA LEU A 276 -20.57 4.53 4.46
C LEU A 276 -21.43 3.75 5.45
N GLY A 277 -21.45 2.41 5.33
CA GLY A 277 -22.10 1.53 6.31
C GLY A 277 -21.50 1.71 7.70
N TYR A 278 -20.16 1.77 7.79
CA TYR A 278 -19.48 1.98 9.06
C TYR A 278 -19.79 3.36 9.69
N VAL A 279 -19.90 4.42 8.88
CA VAL A 279 -20.33 5.75 9.35
C VAL A 279 -21.74 5.70 9.89
N ALA A 280 -22.68 5.07 9.17
CA ALA A 280 -24.08 4.93 9.59
C ALA A 280 -24.22 4.08 10.88
N SER A 281 -23.42 3.02 11.01
CA SER A 281 -23.35 2.17 12.21
C SER A 281 -22.90 2.98 13.44
N ASN A 282 -21.85 3.80 13.30
CA ASN A 282 -21.38 4.67 14.39
C ASN A 282 -22.42 5.74 14.79
N GLN A 283 -23.28 6.15 13.86
CA GLN A 283 -24.44 7.01 14.13
C GLN A 283 -25.65 6.25 14.68
N LYS A 284 -25.55 4.92 14.87
CA LYS A 284 -26.62 4.02 15.31
C LYS A 284 -27.85 3.98 14.37
N ILE A 285 -27.64 4.26 13.08
CA ILE A 285 -28.68 4.19 12.04
C ILE A 285 -28.58 2.81 11.36
N HIS A 286 -28.98 1.77 12.10
CA HIS A 286 -28.77 0.36 11.74
C HIS A 286 -29.33 -0.01 10.35
N SER A 287 -30.53 0.45 10.00
CA SER A 287 -31.15 0.16 8.70
C SER A 287 -30.33 0.73 7.53
N LYS A 288 -29.81 1.95 7.68
CA LYS A 288 -28.94 2.59 6.67
C LYS A 288 -27.57 1.90 6.58
N ALA A 289 -27.03 1.47 7.73
CA ALA A 289 -25.77 0.73 7.77
C ALA A 289 -25.89 -0.60 7.01
N LEU A 290 -26.94 -1.37 7.26
CA LEU A 290 -27.22 -2.62 6.56
C LEU A 290 -27.40 -2.42 5.04
N ASP A 291 -28.17 -1.40 4.61
CA ASP A 291 -28.33 -1.08 3.18
C ASP A 291 -26.97 -0.84 2.51
N TYR A 292 -26.09 -0.07 3.13
CA TYR A 292 -24.76 0.16 2.60
C TYR A 292 -23.88 -1.09 2.61
N TYR A 293 -23.91 -1.89 3.67
CA TYR A 293 -23.13 -3.14 3.72
C TYR A 293 -23.59 -4.14 2.65
N PHE A 294 -24.89 -4.25 2.38
CA PHE A 294 -25.40 -5.10 1.29
C PHE A 294 -24.96 -4.59 -0.08
N LYS A 295 -24.99 -3.26 -0.33
CA LYS A 295 -24.43 -2.68 -1.56
C LYS A 295 -22.94 -2.94 -1.69
N SER A 296 -22.20 -2.87 -0.59
CA SER A 296 -20.78 -3.22 -0.57
C SER A 296 -20.56 -4.69 -0.93
N LEU A 297 -21.33 -5.60 -0.34
CA LEU A 297 -21.22 -7.03 -0.61
C LEU A 297 -21.51 -7.34 -2.08
N ASP A 298 -22.60 -6.78 -2.63
CA ASP A 298 -22.97 -6.94 -4.05
C ASP A 298 -21.87 -6.46 -4.99
N ALA A 299 -21.30 -5.28 -4.75
CA ALA A 299 -20.20 -4.75 -5.56
C ALA A 299 -18.95 -5.63 -5.48
N LYS A 300 -18.59 -6.09 -4.28
CA LYS A 300 -17.42 -6.96 -4.07
C LYS A 300 -17.58 -8.34 -4.70
N MET A 301 -18.79 -8.91 -4.70
CA MET A 301 -19.07 -10.22 -5.30
C MET A 301 -18.94 -10.24 -6.84
N LYS A 302 -18.98 -9.09 -7.51
CA LYS A 302 -18.78 -8.98 -8.96
C LYS A 302 -17.30 -9.15 -9.36
N ILE A 303 -16.38 -9.06 -8.39
CA ILE A 303 -14.95 -9.09 -8.65
C ILE A 303 -14.40 -10.45 -8.20
N PRO A 304 -13.74 -11.19 -9.09
CA PRO A 304 -13.09 -12.46 -8.73
C PRO A 304 -12.07 -12.25 -7.61
N ASN A 305 -12.03 -13.19 -6.66
CA ASN A 305 -11.07 -13.19 -5.53
C ASN A 305 -11.13 -11.95 -4.61
N ASN A 306 -12.19 -11.14 -4.68
CA ASN A 306 -12.32 -10.00 -3.79
C ASN A 306 -12.70 -10.42 -2.37
N GLU A 307 -12.16 -9.71 -1.39
CA GLU A 307 -12.37 -10.03 0.01
C GLU A 307 -13.73 -9.52 0.51
N THR A 308 -14.66 -10.45 0.77
CA THR A 308 -16.00 -10.16 1.29
C THR A 308 -16.11 -10.36 2.81
N LYS A 309 -15.15 -11.06 3.44
CA LYS A 309 -15.19 -11.49 4.85
C LYS A 309 -15.50 -10.34 5.80
N SER A 310 -14.79 -9.21 5.65
CA SER A 310 -14.99 -8.04 6.50
C SER A 310 -16.40 -7.46 6.40
N THR A 311 -16.98 -7.44 5.20
CA THR A 311 -18.35 -6.93 4.99
C THR A 311 -19.39 -7.88 5.56
N ILE A 312 -19.22 -9.20 5.39
CA ILE A 312 -20.10 -10.24 5.97
C ILE A 312 -20.10 -10.14 7.50
N MET A 313 -18.93 -9.96 8.11
CA MET A 313 -18.79 -9.77 9.56
C MET A 313 -19.49 -8.50 10.04
N LEU A 314 -19.37 -7.38 9.31
CA LEU A 314 -20.06 -6.14 9.67
C LEU A 314 -21.58 -6.26 9.55
N ILE A 315 -22.11 -7.02 8.58
CA ILE A 315 -23.56 -7.31 8.51
C ILE A 315 -24.00 -8.10 9.76
N ALA A 316 -23.23 -9.14 10.15
CA ALA A 316 -23.54 -9.90 11.36
C ALA A 316 -23.50 -9.02 12.63
N LYS A 317 -22.45 -8.17 12.75
CA LYS A 317 -22.30 -7.21 13.85
C LYS A 317 -23.46 -6.22 13.90
N GLU A 318 -23.90 -5.71 12.73
CA GLU A 318 -24.96 -4.71 12.64
C GLU A 318 -26.32 -5.28 13.03
N TYR A 319 -26.66 -6.50 12.61
CA TYR A 319 -27.87 -7.20 13.10
C TYR A 319 -27.83 -7.41 14.62
N PHE A 320 -26.67 -7.75 15.16
CA PHE A 320 -26.50 -7.88 16.62
C PHE A 320 -26.73 -6.55 17.33
N LEU A 321 -26.17 -5.44 16.80
CA LEU A 321 -26.36 -4.10 17.36
C LEU A 321 -27.81 -3.59 17.25
N ALA A 322 -28.55 -4.05 16.24
CA ALA A 322 -29.96 -3.79 16.04
C ALA A 322 -30.89 -4.70 16.89
N ASP A 323 -30.32 -5.52 17.79
CA ASP A 323 -31.01 -6.56 18.61
C ASP A 323 -31.73 -7.62 17.78
N ASP A 324 -31.42 -7.79 16.50
CA ASP A 324 -31.91 -8.88 15.66
C ASP A 324 -30.98 -10.11 15.78
N LYS A 325 -31.09 -10.79 16.90
CA LYS A 325 -30.27 -11.97 17.23
C LYS A 325 -30.42 -13.10 16.22
N LYS A 326 -31.58 -13.25 15.58
CA LYS A 326 -31.83 -14.28 14.60
C LYS A 326 -30.99 -14.06 13.34
N ASN A 327 -31.06 -12.88 12.77
CA ASN A 327 -30.26 -12.55 11.58
C ASN A 327 -28.77 -12.42 11.92
N ALA A 328 -28.41 -11.92 13.11
CA ALA A 328 -27.03 -11.90 13.57
C ALA A 328 -26.41 -13.30 13.55
N LYS A 329 -27.13 -14.33 14.04
CA LYS A 329 -26.66 -15.72 14.04
C LYS A 329 -26.51 -16.27 12.61
N ILE A 330 -27.50 -16.04 11.73
CA ILE A 330 -27.44 -16.47 10.32
C ILE A 330 -26.20 -15.90 9.61
N TRP A 331 -25.91 -14.61 9.82
CA TRP A 331 -24.77 -13.96 9.19
C TRP A 331 -23.43 -14.32 9.87
N LEU A 332 -23.46 -14.62 11.16
CA LEU A 332 -22.31 -15.17 11.86
C LEU A 332 -21.92 -16.56 11.31
N ASP A 333 -22.89 -17.45 11.05
CA ASP A 333 -22.62 -18.76 10.43
C ASP A 333 -21.96 -18.58 9.06
N LYS A 334 -22.39 -17.61 8.25
CA LYS A 334 -21.72 -17.25 6.99
C LYS A 334 -20.29 -16.74 7.17
N CYS A 335 -19.99 -16.06 8.30
CA CYS A 335 -18.60 -15.68 8.59
C CYS A 335 -17.70 -16.90 8.73
N PHE A 336 -18.19 -17.97 9.38
CA PHE A 336 -17.42 -19.21 9.56
C PHE A 336 -17.26 -20.00 8.27
N GLU A 337 -18.19 -19.89 7.30
CA GLU A 337 -18.06 -20.51 5.97
C GLU A 337 -16.89 -19.92 5.16
N VAL A 338 -16.57 -18.63 5.36
CA VAL A 338 -15.51 -17.93 4.62
C VAL A 338 -14.22 -17.73 5.42
N LEU A 339 -14.21 -18.09 6.70
CA LEU A 339 -13.06 -17.93 7.59
C LEU A 339 -12.13 -19.14 7.50
N ASP A 340 -10.84 -18.90 7.26
CA ASP A 340 -9.82 -19.92 7.44
C ASP A 340 -9.47 -20.04 8.93
N LEU A 341 -10.00 -21.06 9.60
CA LEU A 341 -9.78 -21.29 11.02
C LEU A 341 -8.33 -21.63 11.40
N LYS A 342 -7.47 -21.91 10.41
CA LYS A 342 -6.03 -22.15 10.64
C LYS A 342 -5.25 -20.83 10.74
N LEU A 343 -5.82 -19.75 10.24
CA LEU A 343 -5.20 -18.42 10.24
C LEU A 343 -5.78 -17.59 11.38
N ILE A 344 -4.97 -17.36 12.41
CA ILE A 344 -5.33 -16.47 13.52
C ILE A 344 -4.89 -15.06 13.16
N ASP A 345 -5.80 -14.33 12.52
CA ASP A 345 -5.61 -12.93 12.08
C ASP A 345 -6.62 -11.97 12.74
N ASP A 346 -6.64 -10.73 12.30
CA ASP A 346 -7.61 -9.72 12.76
C ASP A 346 -9.06 -10.17 12.53
N MET A 347 -9.37 -10.79 11.39
CA MET A 347 -10.73 -11.26 11.09
C MET A 347 -11.16 -12.38 12.03
N TYR A 348 -10.26 -13.32 12.34
CA TYR A 348 -10.53 -14.36 13.34
C TYR A 348 -10.95 -13.73 14.68
N TYR A 349 -10.17 -12.76 15.19
CA TYR A 349 -10.47 -12.12 16.48
C TYR A 349 -11.77 -11.32 16.47
N HIS A 350 -12.08 -10.63 15.39
CA HIS A 350 -13.36 -9.92 15.25
C HIS A 350 -14.55 -10.90 15.26
N ILE A 351 -14.48 -11.98 14.49
CA ILE A 351 -15.57 -12.95 14.34
C ILE A 351 -15.77 -13.75 15.65
N ILE A 352 -14.71 -14.21 16.30
CA ILE A 352 -14.83 -14.99 17.53
C ILE A 352 -15.37 -14.13 18.69
N THR A 353 -14.98 -12.87 18.77
CA THR A 353 -15.54 -11.92 19.73
C THR A 353 -17.03 -11.72 19.50
N LEU A 354 -17.45 -11.53 18.24
CA LEU A 354 -18.86 -11.41 17.89
C LEU A 354 -19.64 -12.68 18.24
N LYS A 355 -19.08 -13.87 17.97
CA LYS A 355 -19.68 -15.15 18.33
C LYS A 355 -20.02 -15.22 19.82
N TYR A 356 -19.04 -14.99 20.68
CA TYR A 356 -19.27 -15.08 22.13
C TYR A 356 -20.29 -14.04 22.64
N ARG A 357 -20.36 -12.87 22.00
CA ARG A 357 -21.42 -11.88 22.28
C ARG A 357 -22.81 -12.36 21.87
N VAL A 358 -22.96 -12.91 20.67
CA VAL A 358 -24.25 -13.42 20.16
C VAL A 358 -24.73 -14.61 20.99
N GLU A 359 -23.83 -15.47 21.42
CA GLU A 359 -24.10 -16.63 22.26
C GLU A 359 -24.27 -16.31 23.76
N ASN A 360 -24.03 -15.04 24.18
CA ASN A 360 -23.98 -14.60 25.59
C ASN A 360 -22.97 -15.42 26.45
N ASN A 361 -21.89 -15.88 25.84
CA ASN A 361 -20.82 -16.61 26.51
C ASN A 361 -19.79 -15.63 27.08
N PHE A 362 -20.09 -15.02 28.23
CA PHE A 362 -19.26 -13.98 28.82
C PHE A 362 -17.94 -14.50 29.39
N GLU A 363 -17.85 -15.77 29.80
CA GLU A 363 -16.63 -16.37 30.35
C GLU A 363 -15.54 -16.44 29.26
N ASP A 364 -15.83 -17.09 28.14
CA ASP A 364 -14.91 -17.18 27.01
C ASP A 364 -14.65 -15.81 26.38
N LEU A 365 -15.65 -14.91 26.37
CA LEU A 365 -15.49 -13.55 25.88
C LEU A 365 -14.43 -12.77 26.68
N VAL A 366 -14.49 -12.81 28.01
CA VAL A 366 -13.51 -12.17 28.89
C VAL A 366 -12.12 -12.76 28.70
N GLU A 367 -12.02 -14.09 28.56
CA GLU A 367 -10.75 -14.76 28.34
C GLU A 367 -10.13 -14.35 26.99
N ILE A 368 -10.88 -14.45 25.89
CA ILE A 368 -10.35 -14.12 24.57
C ILE A 368 -10.00 -12.64 24.43
N LEU A 369 -10.81 -11.72 24.99
CA LEU A 369 -10.53 -10.29 24.98
C LEU A 369 -9.23 -9.97 25.72
N SER A 370 -9.06 -10.51 26.92
CA SER A 370 -7.93 -10.17 27.78
C SER A 370 -6.61 -10.80 27.34
N LYS A 371 -6.63 -12.05 26.86
CA LYS A 371 -5.42 -12.83 26.55
C LYS A 371 -5.10 -12.87 25.04
N GLY A 372 -6.07 -12.69 24.16
CA GLY A 372 -5.94 -12.78 22.71
C GLY A 372 -6.10 -11.44 22.00
N VAL A 373 -7.34 -10.93 21.97
CA VAL A 373 -7.75 -9.81 21.10
C VAL A 373 -6.97 -8.53 21.40
N ILE A 374 -7.02 -8.04 22.63
CA ILE A 374 -6.40 -6.77 23.01
C ILE A 374 -4.87 -6.82 22.82
N PRO A 375 -4.14 -7.85 23.30
CA PRO A 375 -2.71 -7.97 23.06
C PRO A 375 -2.33 -8.07 21.58
N TYR A 376 -3.15 -8.76 20.78
CA TYR A 376 -2.92 -8.89 19.33
C TYR A 376 -2.98 -7.52 18.62
N PHE A 377 -4.04 -6.74 18.85
CA PHE A 377 -4.18 -5.43 18.23
C PHE A 377 -3.18 -4.40 18.76
N GLU A 378 -2.76 -4.49 20.04
CA GLU A 378 -1.67 -3.67 20.57
C GLU A 378 -0.34 -3.92 19.85
N LYS A 379 0.02 -5.20 19.68
CA LYS A 379 1.24 -5.59 18.94
C LYS A 379 1.25 -5.02 17.53
N LEU A 380 0.08 -4.92 16.88
CA LEU A 380 -0.07 -4.37 15.54
C LEU A 380 -0.26 -2.84 15.52
N HIS A 381 -0.28 -2.17 16.68
CA HIS A 381 -0.56 -0.74 16.82
C HIS A 381 -1.92 -0.31 16.23
N MET A 382 -2.90 -1.20 16.22
CA MET A 382 -4.26 -0.95 15.75
C MET A 382 -5.12 -0.33 16.87
N TRP A 383 -4.79 0.90 17.25
CA TRP A 383 -5.27 1.55 18.46
C TRP A 383 -6.79 1.74 18.51
N GLU A 384 -7.46 1.86 17.36
CA GLU A 384 -8.93 1.93 17.29
C GLU A 384 -9.59 0.67 17.89
N PHE A 385 -9.07 -0.51 17.54
CA PHE A 385 -9.58 -1.79 18.06
C PHE A 385 -9.12 -2.05 19.51
N VAL A 386 -7.92 -1.61 19.86
CA VAL A 386 -7.48 -1.67 21.27
C VAL A 386 -8.43 -0.87 22.15
N ALA A 387 -8.85 0.32 21.74
CA ALA A 387 -9.81 1.13 22.46
C ALA A 387 -11.18 0.43 22.54
N GLU A 388 -11.75 0.01 21.38
CA GLU A 388 -13.07 -0.64 21.31
C GLU A 388 -13.16 -1.88 22.21
N TYR A 389 -12.16 -2.78 22.12
CA TYR A 389 -12.21 -4.02 22.89
C TYR A 389 -11.84 -3.85 24.36
N SER A 390 -11.01 -2.86 24.69
CA SER A 390 -10.73 -2.52 26.09
C SER A 390 -11.96 -1.91 26.76
N GLU A 391 -12.69 -1.05 26.07
CA GLU A 391 -13.95 -0.47 26.56
C GLU A 391 -15.00 -1.56 26.77
N MET A 392 -15.18 -2.46 25.78
CA MET A 392 -16.07 -3.62 25.90
C MET A 392 -15.75 -4.48 27.13
N LEU A 393 -14.48 -4.77 27.39
CA LEU A 393 -14.07 -5.59 28.54
C LEU A 393 -14.25 -4.82 29.86
N ALA A 394 -14.06 -3.50 29.86
CA ALA A 394 -14.31 -2.64 30.99
C ALA A 394 -15.81 -2.65 31.40
N ASP A 395 -16.71 -2.57 30.41
CA ASP A 395 -18.17 -2.64 30.62
C ASP A 395 -18.57 -3.97 31.26
N ILE A 396 -18.06 -5.10 30.71
CA ILE A 396 -18.33 -6.42 31.27
C ILE A 396 -17.89 -6.51 32.76
N TYR A 397 -16.70 -6.02 33.07
CA TYR A 397 -16.24 -6.00 34.47
C TYR A 397 -17.02 -5.05 35.35
N PHE A 398 -17.50 -3.95 34.82
CA PHE A 398 -18.37 -3.01 35.53
C PHE A 398 -19.69 -3.68 35.91
N ASP A 399 -20.33 -4.38 34.98
CA ASP A 399 -21.60 -5.10 35.20
C ASP A 399 -21.42 -6.24 36.23
N GLN A 400 -20.23 -6.84 36.30
CA GLN A 400 -19.86 -7.83 37.29
C GLN A 400 -19.44 -7.22 38.67
N SER A 401 -19.56 -5.90 38.84
CA SER A 401 -19.10 -5.16 40.05
C SER A 401 -17.59 -5.27 40.32
N LEU A 402 -16.79 -5.62 39.31
CA LEU A 402 -15.33 -5.72 39.40
C LEU A 402 -14.67 -4.37 39.04
N TYR A 403 -15.03 -3.31 39.75
CA TYR A 403 -14.71 -1.92 39.43
C TYR A 403 -13.22 -1.61 39.23
N LYS A 404 -12.34 -2.27 39.99
CA LYS A 404 -10.88 -2.09 39.84
C LYS A 404 -10.41 -2.56 38.47
N LYS A 405 -10.87 -3.72 38.02
CA LYS A 405 -10.55 -4.24 36.69
C LYS A 405 -11.17 -3.38 35.60
N SER A 406 -12.42 -3.00 35.74
CA SER A 406 -13.13 -2.09 34.87
C SER A 406 -12.34 -0.78 34.64
N SER A 407 -11.94 -0.13 35.77
CA SER A 407 -11.15 1.10 35.69
C SER A 407 -9.82 0.92 34.96
N GLN A 408 -9.12 -0.22 35.12
CA GLN A 408 -7.87 -0.50 34.39
C GLN A 408 -8.08 -0.58 32.90
N TYR A 409 -9.16 -1.22 32.44
CA TYR A 409 -9.44 -1.34 31.00
C TYR A 409 -9.97 -0.05 30.39
N TYR A 410 -10.74 0.77 31.10
CA TYR A 410 -11.08 2.12 30.65
C TYR A 410 -9.83 3.02 30.51
N GLN A 411 -8.86 2.91 31.45
CA GLN A 411 -7.59 3.63 31.30
C GLN A 411 -6.81 3.17 30.06
N ARG A 412 -6.85 1.85 29.76
CA ARG A 412 -6.22 1.30 28.54
C ARG A 412 -6.90 1.80 27.28
N ALA A 413 -8.23 1.84 27.25
CA ALA A 413 -9.00 2.40 26.13
C ALA A 413 -8.64 3.88 25.91
N ASN A 414 -8.62 4.69 26.98
CA ASN A 414 -8.24 6.11 26.90
C ASN A 414 -6.78 6.31 26.44
N ALA A 415 -5.86 5.45 26.85
CA ALA A 415 -4.47 5.50 26.38
C ALA A 415 -4.38 5.16 24.89
N ALA A 416 -5.15 4.21 24.39
CA ALA A 416 -5.23 3.86 22.99
C ALA A 416 -5.79 5.02 22.15
N LEU A 417 -6.87 5.68 22.58
CA LEU A 417 -7.47 6.83 21.89
C LEU A 417 -6.49 7.99 21.74
N LYS A 418 -5.60 8.22 22.70
CA LYS A 418 -4.55 9.27 22.60
C LYS A 418 -3.53 8.99 21.46
N ASN A 419 -3.43 7.75 21.01
CA ASN A 419 -2.58 7.40 19.87
C ASN A 419 -3.26 7.62 18.50
N ILE A 420 -4.58 7.93 18.48
CA ILE A 420 -5.37 8.15 17.27
C ILE A 420 -5.41 9.65 16.91
N ILE A 421 -5.31 10.53 17.87
CA ILE A 421 -5.35 11.99 17.72
C ILE A 421 -3.91 12.52 17.59
#